data_4a866a3bd717aa68f761a54e0f019837
#
_entry.id   4a866a3bd717aa68f761a54e0f019837
#
_cell.length_a   1.000
_cell.length_b   1.000
_cell.length_c   1.000
_cell.angle_alpha   90.00
_cell.angle_beta   90.00
_cell.angle_gamma   90.00
#
_symmetry.space_group_name_H-M   'P 1'
#
loop_
_entity.id
_entity.type
_entity.pdbx_description
1 polymer ?
#
loop_
_entity_poly.entity_id
_entity_poly.type
_entity_poly.pdbx_seq_one_letter_code
_entity_poly.pdbx_strand_id
1 'polypeptide(L)'
;RTVGLLLCAITALVICREWGVAEWTQPAKPFLVLVVVTILFFQVRWSRKAFVAVAMLIIISLVATNTDWRGIITRGLETAAFIGAFFTALSTLRTVAQTSPAIQRAGTFLAGQPPGRRYVALTVGGQAFALLLNYGSIQLLGSLATANANSEPNLEIRRHRIRRMLLAIQRAFVSALPWSPLSFAVAITVSVIPDTSWSKAL
;
A
#
# COMPACT_ATOMS: atom_id res chain seq x y z
N ARG A 1 15.95 6.93 -8.83
CA ARG A 1 16.29 5.61 -9.41
C ARG A 1 17.00 4.70 -8.39
N THR A 2 18.00 5.18 -7.65
CA THR A 2 18.77 4.39 -6.65
C THR A 2 17.90 3.79 -5.55
N VAL A 3 16.98 4.56 -4.95
CA VAL A 3 16.05 4.06 -3.91
C VAL A 3 15.16 2.93 -4.44
N GLY A 4 14.67 3.05 -5.67
CA GLY A 4 13.85 2.00 -6.29
C GLY A 4 14.63 0.68 -6.46
N LEU A 5 15.88 0.75 -6.91
CA LEU A 5 16.74 -0.43 -7.03
C LEU A 5 17.04 -1.08 -5.66
N LEU A 6 17.29 -0.27 -4.64
CA LEU A 6 17.51 -0.77 -3.27
C LEU A 6 16.24 -1.45 -2.71
N LEU A 7 15.06 -0.88 -2.96
CA LEU A 7 13.80 -1.49 -2.55
C LEU A 7 13.53 -2.81 -3.31
N CYS A 8 13.85 -2.89 -4.59
CA CYS A 8 13.79 -4.14 -5.35
C CYS A 8 14.77 -5.19 -4.78
N ALA A 9 16.00 -4.78 -4.41
CA ALA A 9 16.96 -5.67 -3.79
C ALA A 9 16.47 -6.19 -2.43
N ILE A 10 15.90 -5.31 -1.57
CA ILE A 10 15.29 -5.71 -0.29
C ILE A 10 14.15 -6.70 -0.54
N THR A 11 13.29 -6.43 -1.53
CA THR A 11 12.18 -7.33 -1.87
C THR A 11 12.68 -8.71 -2.31
N ALA A 12 13.70 -8.76 -3.17
CA ALA A 12 14.31 -10.01 -3.59
C ALA A 12 14.90 -10.80 -2.41
N LEU A 13 15.61 -10.11 -1.49
CA LEU A 13 16.18 -10.75 -0.30
C LEU A 13 15.10 -11.26 0.68
N VAL A 14 13.98 -10.55 0.81
CA VAL A 14 12.84 -11.01 1.62
C VAL A 14 12.23 -12.27 1.00
N ILE A 15 11.99 -12.29 -0.31
CA ILE A 15 11.45 -13.46 -1.02
C ILE A 15 12.39 -14.66 -0.92
N CYS A 16 13.70 -14.46 -1.14
CA CYS A 16 14.69 -15.54 -1.04
C CYS A 16 14.72 -16.18 0.35
N ARG A 17 14.53 -15.39 1.40
CA ARG A 17 14.44 -15.90 2.77
C ARG A 17 13.18 -16.76 2.99
N GLU A 18 12.02 -16.26 2.57
CA GLU A 18 10.76 -17.00 2.75
C GLU A 18 10.76 -18.35 2.01
N TRP A 19 11.54 -18.45 0.94
CA TRP A 19 11.73 -19.70 0.19
C TRP A 19 12.90 -20.55 0.69
N GLY A 20 13.56 -20.16 1.78
CA GLY A 20 14.63 -20.93 2.41
C GLY A 20 15.96 -21.01 1.62
N VAL A 21 16.11 -20.14 0.60
CA VAL A 21 17.25 -20.24 -0.34
C VAL A 21 18.55 -19.63 0.21
N ALA A 22 18.49 -18.76 1.24
CA ALA A 22 19.68 -18.02 1.61
C ALA A 22 19.71 -17.54 3.08
N GLU A 23 20.24 -18.35 3.99
CA GLU A 23 20.52 -17.95 5.39
C GLU A 23 21.60 -16.86 5.49
N TRP A 24 22.55 -16.82 4.56
CA TRP A 24 23.63 -15.83 4.49
C TRP A 24 23.17 -14.39 4.25
N THR A 25 21.92 -14.19 3.83
CA THR A 25 21.33 -12.85 3.60
C THR A 25 20.90 -12.13 4.87
N GLN A 26 20.98 -12.78 6.03
CA GLN A 26 20.53 -12.23 7.33
C GLN A 26 21.10 -10.83 7.63
N PRO A 27 22.44 -10.59 7.53
CA PRO A 27 22.99 -9.27 7.85
C PRO A 27 22.77 -8.21 6.76
N ALA A 28 22.49 -8.62 5.51
CA ALA A 28 22.37 -7.70 4.39
C ALA A 28 21.08 -6.85 4.43
N LYS A 29 19.97 -7.42 4.91
CA LYS A 29 18.66 -6.72 4.96
C LYS A 29 18.65 -5.50 5.88
N PRO A 30 19.06 -5.63 7.17
CA PRO A 30 19.12 -4.49 8.08
C PRO A 30 20.02 -3.37 7.54
N PHE A 31 21.14 -3.73 6.94
CA PHE A 31 22.05 -2.77 6.32
C PHE A 31 21.38 -2.00 5.16
N LEU A 32 20.73 -2.70 4.23
CA LEU A 32 20.04 -2.08 3.12
C LEU A 32 18.88 -1.18 3.59
N VAL A 33 18.14 -1.60 4.61
CA VAL A 33 17.07 -0.77 5.21
C VAL A 33 17.66 0.53 5.76
N LEU A 34 18.77 0.46 6.51
CA LEU A 34 19.44 1.66 7.03
C LEU A 34 19.92 2.59 5.92
N VAL A 35 20.48 2.05 4.84
CA VAL A 35 20.88 2.83 3.67
C VAL A 35 19.68 3.53 3.04
N VAL A 36 18.56 2.83 2.83
CA VAL A 36 17.34 3.42 2.28
C VAL A 36 16.79 4.52 3.20
N VAL A 37 16.71 4.27 4.51
CA VAL A 37 16.24 5.25 5.49
C VAL A 37 17.13 6.49 5.47
N THR A 38 18.45 6.32 5.42
CA THR A 38 19.41 7.43 5.35
C THR A 38 19.21 8.27 4.09
N ILE A 39 19.10 7.63 2.91
CA ILE A 39 18.87 8.35 1.65
C ILE A 39 17.52 9.12 1.70
N LEU A 40 16.47 8.47 2.20
CA LEU A 40 15.16 9.08 2.30
C LEU A 40 15.13 10.23 3.31
N PHE A 41 15.89 10.15 4.41
CA PHE A 41 15.98 11.20 5.42
C PHE A 41 16.39 12.55 4.82
N PHE A 42 17.32 12.57 3.88
CA PHE A 42 17.76 13.80 3.20
C PHE A 42 16.72 14.31 2.19
N GLN A 43 15.85 13.44 1.65
CA GLN A 43 14.87 13.81 0.63
C GLN A 43 13.49 14.18 1.20
N VAL A 44 13.24 13.88 2.47
CA VAL A 44 11.94 14.01 3.10
C VAL A 44 11.74 15.39 3.73
N ARG A 45 10.49 15.90 3.65
CA ARG A 45 10.08 17.20 4.26
C ARG A 45 10.22 17.15 5.79
N TRP A 46 10.42 18.31 6.38
CA TRP A 46 10.66 18.48 7.83
C TRP A 46 9.62 17.79 8.72
N SER A 47 8.34 17.85 8.36
CA SER A 47 7.27 17.20 9.12
C SER A 47 7.41 15.67 9.25
N ARG A 48 8.03 15.02 8.27
CA ARG A 48 8.27 13.57 8.31
C ARG A 48 9.58 13.21 9.02
N LYS A 49 10.51 14.16 9.18
CA LYS A 49 11.73 13.96 9.98
C LYS A 49 11.41 13.80 11.47
N ALA A 50 10.25 14.33 11.93
CA ALA A 50 9.78 14.10 13.29
C ALA A 50 9.61 12.62 13.63
N PHE A 51 9.13 11.79 12.69
CA PHE A 51 9.02 10.35 12.90
C PHE A 51 10.39 9.69 13.10
N VAL A 52 11.40 10.13 12.35
CA VAL A 52 12.78 9.62 12.52
C VAL A 52 13.35 10.07 13.86
N ALA A 53 13.08 11.31 14.30
CA ALA A 53 13.50 11.79 15.61
C ALA A 53 12.86 10.99 16.74
N VAL A 54 11.55 10.70 16.66
CA VAL A 54 10.86 9.84 17.62
C VAL A 54 11.45 8.42 17.64
N ALA A 55 11.73 7.85 16.46
CA ALA A 55 12.36 6.54 16.37
C ALA A 55 13.75 6.53 17.02
N MET A 56 14.55 7.57 16.82
CA MET A 56 15.86 7.71 17.46
C MET A 56 15.76 7.84 18.98
N LEU A 57 14.80 8.60 19.50
CA LEU A 57 14.54 8.68 20.95
C LEU A 57 14.16 7.33 21.54
N ILE A 58 13.31 6.57 20.86
CA ILE A 58 12.95 5.21 21.28
C ILE A 58 14.18 4.29 21.30
N ILE A 59 15.02 4.35 20.26
CA ILE A 59 16.26 3.56 20.19
C ILE A 59 17.21 3.92 21.35
N ILE A 60 17.40 5.21 21.61
CA ILE A 60 18.26 5.69 22.71
C ILE A 60 17.72 5.17 24.06
N SER A 61 16.42 5.32 24.30
CA SER A 61 15.77 4.81 25.52
C SER A 61 15.93 3.29 25.63
N LEU A 62 15.75 2.56 24.54
CA LEU A 62 15.89 1.10 24.51
C LEU A 62 17.31 0.65 24.86
N VAL A 63 18.33 1.30 24.29
CA VAL A 63 19.74 1.00 24.58
C VAL A 63 20.09 1.27 26.03
N ALA A 64 19.48 2.30 26.65
CA ALA A 64 19.71 2.66 28.05
C ALA A 64 19.03 1.71 29.04
N THR A 65 17.91 1.08 28.67
CA THR A 65 17.06 0.34 29.60
C THR A 65 17.06 -1.17 29.38
N ASN A 66 17.49 -1.66 28.25
CA ASN A 66 17.35 -3.08 27.86
C ASN A 66 18.69 -3.75 27.54
N THR A 67 18.92 -4.93 28.11
CA THR A 67 20.11 -5.76 27.84
C THR A 67 20.10 -6.38 26.44
N ASP A 68 18.92 -6.68 25.87
CA ASP A 68 18.76 -7.28 24.51
C ASP A 68 18.38 -6.24 23.44
N TRP A 69 18.87 -5.02 23.56
CA TRP A 69 18.58 -3.96 22.60
C TRP A 69 18.93 -4.31 21.15
N ARG A 70 20.00 -5.11 20.94
CA ARG A 70 20.44 -5.54 19.60
C ARG A 70 19.41 -6.44 18.92
N GLY A 71 18.88 -7.43 19.65
CA GLY A 71 17.84 -8.31 19.14
C GLY A 71 16.55 -7.57 18.78
N ILE A 72 16.16 -6.61 19.62
CA ILE A 72 14.96 -5.80 19.38
C ILE A 72 15.12 -4.91 18.13
N ILE A 73 16.28 -4.23 17.98
CA ILE A 73 16.55 -3.40 16.79
C ILE A 73 16.61 -4.26 15.52
N THR A 74 17.24 -5.42 15.57
CA THR A 74 17.33 -6.32 14.41
C THR A 74 15.94 -6.77 13.95
N ARG A 75 15.08 -7.20 14.87
CA ARG A 75 13.67 -7.55 14.58
C ARG A 75 12.90 -6.37 14.00
N GLY A 76 13.09 -5.16 14.54
CA GLY A 76 12.49 -3.94 14.02
C GLY A 76 12.90 -3.63 12.57
N LEU A 77 14.19 -3.81 12.26
CA LEU A 77 14.70 -3.63 10.89
C LEU A 77 14.22 -4.72 9.94
N GLU A 78 14.08 -5.96 10.40
CA GLU A 78 13.49 -7.05 9.61
C GLU A 78 12.01 -6.77 9.29
N THR A 79 11.25 -6.31 10.27
CA THR A 79 9.85 -5.89 10.07
C THR A 79 9.78 -4.73 9.08
N ALA A 80 10.67 -3.75 9.19
CA ALA A 80 10.76 -2.63 8.24
C ALA A 80 11.12 -3.12 6.81
N ALA A 81 12.02 -4.10 6.67
CA ALA A 81 12.34 -4.73 5.39
C ALA A 81 11.12 -5.41 4.78
N PHE A 82 10.38 -6.19 5.58
CA PHE A 82 9.16 -6.87 5.14
C PHE A 82 8.10 -5.85 4.66
N ILE A 83 7.84 -4.81 5.46
CA ILE A 83 6.89 -3.74 5.09
C ILE A 83 7.34 -3.02 3.81
N GLY A 84 8.63 -2.70 3.68
CA GLY A 84 9.19 -2.09 2.48
C GLY A 84 9.05 -2.98 1.24
N ALA A 85 9.33 -4.27 1.36
CA ALA A 85 9.13 -5.26 0.30
C ALA A 85 7.66 -5.39 -0.10
N PHE A 86 6.76 -5.47 0.88
CA PHE A 86 5.31 -5.54 0.66
C PHE A 86 4.80 -4.33 -0.15
N PHE A 87 5.15 -3.11 0.26
CA PHE A 87 4.74 -1.91 -0.49
C PHE A 87 5.38 -1.81 -1.87
N THR A 88 6.60 -2.29 -2.03
CA THR A 88 7.27 -2.32 -3.34
C THR A 88 6.53 -3.27 -4.28
N ALA A 89 6.20 -4.49 -3.81
CA ALA A 89 5.42 -5.46 -4.56
C ALA A 89 4.03 -4.93 -4.94
N LEU A 90 3.32 -4.32 -3.97
CA LEU A 90 2.02 -3.69 -4.23
C LEU A 90 2.12 -2.53 -5.24
N SER A 91 3.14 -1.69 -5.14
CA SER A 91 3.37 -0.59 -6.10
C SER A 91 3.61 -1.11 -7.51
N THR A 92 4.36 -2.19 -7.65
CA THR A 92 4.64 -2.83 -8.95
C THR A 92 3.36 -3.43 -9.53
N LEU A 93 2.62 -4.21 -8.74
CA LEU A 93 1.32 -4.77 -9.15
C LEU A 93 0.35 -3.68 -9.58
N ARG A 94 0.24 -2.62 -8.78
CA ARG A 94 -0.61 -1.46 -9.09
C ARG A 94 -0.24 -0.81 -10.42
N THR A 95 1.06 -0.57 -10.66
CA THR A 95 1.52 0.09 -11.89
C THR A 95 1.17 -0.74 -13.11
N VAL A 96 1.44 -2.04 -13.08
CA VAL A 96 1.10 -2.98 -14.16
C VAL A 96 -0.42 -3.03 -14.39
N ALA A 97 -1.19 -3.14 -13.31
CA ALA A 97 -2.65 -3.20 -13.41
C ALA A 97 -3.26 -1.90 -13.96
N GLN A 98 -2.77 -0.73 -13.56
CA GLN A 98 -3.25 0.56 -14.07
C GLN A 98 -2.98 0.77 -15.56
N THR A 99 -1.91 0.18 -16.09
CA THR A 99 -1.56 0.24 -17.53
C THR A 99 -2.27 -0.83 -18.35
N SER A 100 -2.91 -1.82 -17.73
CA SER A 100 -3.63 -2.90 -18.40
C SER A 100 -4.88 -2.39 -19.14
N PRO A 101 -4.98 -2.59 -20.47
CA PRO A 101 -6.17 -2.18 -21.23
C PRO A 101 -7.45 -2.90 -20.77
N ALA A 102 -7.33 -4.13 -20.24
CA ALA A 102 -8.47 -4.89 -19.73
C ALA A 102 -9.05 -4.24 -18.47
N ILE A 103 -8.18 -3.84 -17.54
CA ILE A 103 -8.57 -3.15 -16.30
C ILE A 103 -9.17 -1.77 -16.60
N GLN A 104 -8.59 -1.02 -17.53
CA GLN A 104 -9.13 0.27 -17.97
C GLN A 104 -10.51 0.12 -18.60
N ARG A 105 -10.71 -0.87 -19.49
CA ARG A 105 -12.01 -1.18 -20.08
C ARG A 105 -13.06 -1.55 -19.04
N ALA A 106 -12.70 -2.42 -18.09
CA ALA A 106 -13.59 -2.78 -16.99
C ALA A 106 -13.99 -1.55 -16.14
N GLY A 107 -13.02 -0.69 -15.79
CA GLY A 107 -13.29 0.55 -15.06
C GLY A 107 -14.20 1.51 -15.84
N THR A 108 -13.97 1.67 -17.13
CA THR A 108 -14.82 2.47 -18.03
C THR A 108 -16.23 1.91 -18.12
N PHE A 109 -16.37 0.59 -18.20
CA PHE A 109 -17.68 -0.08 -18.17
C PHE A 109 -18.44 0.19 -16.88
N LEU A 110 -17.80 0.11 -15.72
CA LEU A 110 -18.43 0.42 -14.43
C LEU A 110 -18.88 1.89 -14.34
N ALA A 111 -18.03 2.81 -14.78
CA ALA A 111 -18.34 4.24 -14.78
C ALA A 111 -19.41 4.63 -15.81
N GLY A 112 -19.51 3.89 -16.91
CA GLY A 112 -20.45 4.13 -18.01
C GLY A 112 -21.87 3.61 -17.79
N GLN A 113 -22.14 2.88 -16.72
CA GLN A 113 -23.47 2.31 -16.45
C GLN A 113 -24.57 3.41 -16.35
N PRO A 114 -25.84 3.09 -16.69
CA PRO A 114 -26.97 3.99 -16.51
C PRO A 114 -27.12 4.47 -15.06
N PRO A 115 -27.76 5.63 -14.82
CA PRO A 115 -28.08 6.11 -13.49
C PRO A 115 -28.81 5.01 -12.67
N GLY A 116 -28.56 4.83 -11.43
CA GLY A 116 -29.08 3.73 -10.61
C GLY A 116 -28.14 2.50 -10.62
N ARG A 117 -27.95 1.86 -11.75
CA ARG A 117 -27.00 0.72 -11.88
C ARG A 117 -25.56 1.14 -11.64
N ARG A 118 -25.18 2.34 -12.06
CA ARG A 118 -23.82 2.87 -11.93
C ARG A 118 -23.34 2.91 -10.48
N TYR A 119 -24.19 3.32 -9.56
CA TYR A 119 -23.84 3.36 -8.13
C TYR A 119 -23.50 1.96 -7.61
N VAL A 120 -24.35 0.98 -7.91
CA VAL A 120 -24.14 -0.43 -7.51
C VAL A 120 -22.90 -1.00 -8.20
N ALA A 121 -22.75 -0.77 -9.50
CA ALA A 121 -21.59 -1.24 -10.27
C ALA A 121 -20.28 -0.69 -9.71
N LEU A 122 -20.22 0.63 -9.38
CA LEU A 122 -19.03 1.24 -8.78
C LEU A 122 -18.79 0.80 -7.33
N THR A 123 -19.85 0.47 -6.57
CA THR A 123 -19.70 -0.03 -5.22
C THR A 123 -19.22 -1.48 -5.22
N VAL A 124 -19.92 -2.39 -5.92
CA VAL A 124 -19.57 -3.82 -5.93
C VAL A 124 -18.34 -4.08 -6.79
N GLY A 125 -18.33 -3.58 -8.03
CA GLY A 125 -17.17 -3.72 -8.93
C GLY A 125 -15.94 -3.00 -8.40
N GLY A 126 -16.13 -1.86 -7.74
CA GLY A 126 -15.08 -1.11 -7.08
C GLY A 126 -14.36 -1.89 -5.97
N GLN A 127 -15.04 -2.81 -5.28
CA GLN A 127 -14.40 -3.70 -4.30
C GLN A 127 -13.38 -4.63 -4.97
N ALA A 128 -13.72 -5.23 -6.11
CA ALA A 128 -12.77 -6.05 -6.87
C ALA A 128 -11.53 -5.24 -7.31
N PHE A 129 -11.74 -3.98 -7.73
CA PHE A 129 -10.62 -3.07 -8.02
C PHE A 129 -9.82 -2.72 -6.75
N ALA A 130 -10.48 -2.54 -5.61
CA ALA A 130 -9.82 -2.24 -4.36
C ALA A 130 -8.96 -3.41 -3.87
N LEU A 131 -9.42 -4.66 -4.05
CA LEU A 131 -8.63 -5.86 -3.75
C LEU A 131 -7.33 -5.93 -4.55
N LEU A 132 -7.40 -5.61 -5.85
CA LEU A 132 -6.24 -5.73 -6.75
C LEU A 132 -5.32 -4.50 -6.71
N LEU A 133 -5.90 -3.30 -6.66
CA LEU A 133 -5.18 -2.03 -6.83
C LEU A 133 -4.98 -1.28 -5.52
N ASN A 134 -5.65 -1.68 -4.46
CA ASN A 134 -5.67 -0.97 -3.18
C ASN A 134 -6.00 0.52 -3.41
N TYR A 135 -5.23 1.48 -2.89
CA TYR A 135 -5.42 2.92 -3.12
C TYR A 135 -5.46 3.32 -4.62
N GLY A 136 -4.87 2.50 -5.49
CA GLY A 136 -4.89 2.70 -6.93
C GLY A 136 -6.28 2.63 -7.55
N SER A 137 -7.20 1.90 -6.92
CA SER A 137 -8.60 1.81 -7.35
C SER A 137 -9.31 3.16 -7.28
N ILE A 138 -9.10 3.94 -6.21
CA ILE A 138 -9.65 5.28 -6.05
C ILE A 138 -9.15 6.20 -7.17
N GLN A 139 -7.86 6.11 -7.49
CA GLN A 139 -7.23 6.94 -8.50
C GLN A 139 -7.73 6.61 -9.90
N LEU A 140 -7.75 5.31 -10.25
CA LEU A 140 -8.18 4.84 -11.56
C LEU A 140 -9.69 5.06 -11.77
N LEU A 141 -10.52 4.50 -10.90
CA LEU A 141 -11.98 4.62 -11.02
C LEU A 141 -12.44 6.07 -10.84
N GLY A 142 -11.79 6.83 -9.96
CA GLY A 142 -12.07 8.25 -9.76
C GLY A 142 -11.83 9.09 -11.01
N SER A 143 -10.70 8.87 -11.71
CA SER A 143 -10.41 9.55 -12.96
C SER A 143 -11.40 9.18 -14.06
N LEU A 144 -11.72 7.89 -14.22
CA LEU A 144 -12.68 7.40 -15.22
C LEU A 144 -14.09 7.91 -14.93
N ALA A 145 -14.51 7.92 -13.65
CA ALA A 145 -15.80 8.45 -13.23
C ALA A 145 -15.92 9.96 -13.51
N THR A 146 -14.88 10.71 -13.22
CA THR A 146 -14.83 12.16 -13.47
C THR A 146 -14.85 12.43 -14.97
N ALA A 147 -14.06 11.71 -15.76
CA ALA A 147 -14.07 11.84 -17.23
C ALA A 147 -15.47 11.53 -17.81
N ASN A 148 -16.11 10.46 -17.36
CA ASN A 148 -17.47 10.12 -17.75
C ASN A 148 -18.50 11.19 -17.35
N ALA A 149 -18.38 11.77 -16.16
CA ALA A 149 -19.29 12.80 -15.70
C ALA A 149 -19.11 14.14 -16.43
N ASN A 150 -17.91 14.43 -16.93
CA ASN A 150 -17.63 15.67 -17.67
C ASN A 150 -18.33 15.74 -19.03
N SER A 151 -18.87 14.64 -19.55
CA SER A 151 -19.74 14.65 -20.73
C SER A 151 -21.13 15.25 -20.49
N GLU A 152 -21.50 15.48 -19.23
CA GLU A 152 -22.77 16.12 -18.86
C GLU A 152 -22.68 17.64 -19.04
N PRO A 153 -23.53 18.25 -19.89
CA PRO A 153 -23.47 19.70 -20.15
C PRO A 153 -23.95 20.53 -18.95
N ASN A 154 -24.93 20.06 -18.20
CA ASN A 154 -25.44 20.76 -17.03
C ASN A 154 -24.47 20.66 -15.84
N LEU A 155 -23.97 21.81 -15.37
CA LEU A 155 -22.97 21.90 -14.31
C LEU A 155 -23.47 21.34 -12.97
N GLU A 156 -24.74 21.57 -12.62
CA GLU A 156 -25.29 21.11 -11.37
C GLU A 156 -25.44 19.59 -11.37
N ILE A 157 -26.04 19.03 -12.44
CA ILE A 157 -26.15 17.58 -12.64
C ILE A 157 -24.77 16.94 -12.63
N ARG A 158 -23.79 17.54 -13.32
CA ARG A 158 -22.40 17.07 -13.36
C ARG A 158 -21.79 16.99 -11.96
N ARG A 159 -21.94 18.03 -11.13
CA ARG A 159 -21.43 18.05 -9.75
C ARG A 159 -22.04 16.94 -8.89
N HIS A 160 -23.36 16.77 -8.95
CA HIS A 160 -24.05 15.70 -8.23
C HIS A 160 -23.62 14.32 -8.72
N ARG A 161 -23.45 14.14 -10.03
CA ARG A 161 -23.00 12.90 -10.64
C ARG A 161 -21.58 12.54 -10.18
N ILE A 162 -20.63 13.47 -10.25
CA ILE A 162 -19.25 13.28 -9.75
C ILE A 162 -19.28 12.88 -8.28
N ARG A 163 -19.97 13.64 -7.43
CA ARG A 163 -20.04 13.37 -6.00
C ARG A 163 -20.56 11.96 -5.70
N ARG A 164 -21.66 11.55 -6.33
CA ARG A 164 -22.24 10.21 -6.12
C ARG A 164 -21.32 9.10 -6.57
N MET A 165 -20.65 9.26 -7.71
CA MET A 165 -19.71 8.26 -8.23
C MET A 165 -18.47 8.14 -7.32
N LEU A 166 -17.89 9.26 -6.89
CA LEU A 166 -16.75 9.25 -5.98
C LEU A 166 -17.10 8.65 -4.61
N LEU A 167 -18.28 8.93 -4.07
CA LEU A 167 -18.77 8.31 -2.84
C LEU A 167 -18.95 6.79 -2.99
N ALA A 168 -19.44 6.29 -4.13
CA ALA A 168 -19.55 4.86 -4.40
C ALA A 168 -18.17 4.19 -4.40
N ILE A 169 -17.20 4.78 -5.09
CA ILE A 169 -15.82 4.31 -5.16
C ILE A 169 -15.16 4.31 -3.78
N GLN A 170 -15.35 5.40 -3.02
CA GLN A 170 -14.82 5.50 -1.66
C GLN A 170 -15.40 4.43 -0.73
N ARG A 171 -16.70 4.19 -0.79
CA ARG A 171 -17.37 3.14 -0.01
C ARG A 171 -16.88 1.76 -0.39
N ALA A 172 -16.72 1.49 -1.69
CA ALA A 172 -16.15 0.23 -2.18
C ALA A 172 -14.75 0.00 -1.61
N PHE A 173 -13.90 1.02 -1.63
CA PHE A 173 -12.55 0.95 -1.09
C PHE A 173 -12.55 0.72 0.43
N VAL A 174 -13.29 1.53 1.19
CA VAL A 174 -13.32 1.43 2.65
C VAL A 174 -13.87 0.09 3.12
N SER A 175 -14.92 -0.42 2.45
CA SER A 175 -15.49 -1.73 2.78
C SER A 175 -14.57 -2.92 2.43
N ALA A 176 -13.61 -2.74 1.51
CA ALA A 176 -12.63 -3.78 1.17
C ALA A 176 -11.45 -3.84 2.17
N LEU A 177 -11.11 -2.74 2.86
CA LEU A 177 -9.94 -2.65 3.73
C LEU A 177 -9.85 -3.71 4.83
N PRO A 178 -10.94 -4.03 5.57
CA PRO A 178 -10.88 -4.96 6.69
C PRO A 178 -10.56 -6.40 6.31
N TRP A 179 -10.92 -6.81 5.09
CA TRP A 179 -10.81 -8.21 4.64
C TRP A 179 -9.93 -8.39 3.40
N SER A 180 -9.31 -7.31 2.90
CA SER A 180 -8.40 -7.43 1.76
C SER A 180 -7.05 -8.01 2.19
N PRO A 181 -6.61 -9.14 1.61
CA PRO A 181 -5.30 -9.70 1.92
C PRO A 181 -4.15 -8.79 1.50
N LEU A 182 -4.39 -7.85 0.60
CA LEU A 182 -3.41 -6.83 0.17
C LEU A 182 -3.54 -5.52 0.96
N SER A 183 -4.32 -5.50 2.05
CA SER A 183 -4.44 -4.32 2.88
C SER A 183 -3.21 -4.17 3.79
N PHE A 184 -2.78 -2.92 3.94
CA PHE A 184 -1.68 -2.59 4.84
C PHE A 184 -2.00 -2.94 6.30
N ALA A 185 -3.26 -2.80 6.71
CA ALA A 185 -3.69 -3.14 8.06
C ALA A 185 -3.44 -4.61 8.36
N VAL A 186 -3.82 -5.53 7.47
CA VAL A 186 -3.58 -6.96 7.64
C VAL A 186 -2.08 -7.27 7.65
N ALA A 187 -1.30 -6.66 6.74
CA ALA A 187 0.15 -6.86 6.69
C ALA A 187 0.85 -6.45 8.01
N ILE A 188 0.49 -5.29 8.57
CA ILE A 188 1.01 -4.84 9.87
C ILE A 188 0.56 -5.77 10.99
N THR A 189 -0.73 -6.10 11.05
CA THR A 189 -1.25 -6.99 12.09
C THR A 189 -0.46 -8.29 12.15
N VAL A 190 -0.26 -8.94 10.99
CA VAL A 190 0.51 -10.20 10.91
C VAL A 190 1.98 -10.01 11.26
N SER A 191 2.57 -8.85 10.96
CA SER A 191 4.00 -8.60 11.24
C SER A 191 4.29 -8.21 12.70
N VAL A 192 3.30 -7.68 13.43
CA VAL A 192 3.49 -7.12 14.77
C VAL A 192 2.91 -8.02 15.87
N ILE A 193 1.80 -8.70 15.60
CA ILE A 193 1.16 -9.56 16.58
C ILE A 193 1.71 -10.98 16.48
N PRO A 194 2.39 -11.51 17.55
CA PRO A 194 2.88 -12.88 17.57
C PRO A 194 1.75 -13.89 17.31
N ASP A 195 2.09 -15.02 16.72
CA ASP A 195 1.18 -16.15 16.45
C ASP A 195 -0.04 -15.83 15.57
N THR A 196 -0.01 -14.66 14.90
CA THR A 196 -1.04 -14.27 13.93
C THR A 196 -0.62 -14.70 12.54
N SER A 197 -1.53 -15.37 11.82
CA SER A 197 -1.36 -15.73 10.41
C SER A 197 -2.36 -14.94 9.56
N TRP A 198 -2.11 -14.89 8.25
CA TRP A 198 -3.04 -14.26 7.30
C TRP A 198 -4.47 -14.82 7.41
N SER A 199 -4.61 -16.14 7.61
CA SER A 199 -5.91 -16.80 7.77
C SER A 199 -6.62 -16.45 9.07
N LYS A 200 -5.89 -16.03 10.11
CA LYS A 200 -6.48 -15.59 11.39
C LYS A 200 -6.79 -14.09 11.41
N ALA A 201 -6.13 -13.32 10.55
CA ALA A 201 -6.26 -11.88 10.50
C ALA A 201 -7.37 -11.40 9.53
N LEU A 202 -7.87 -12.29 8.66
CA LEU A 202 -8.98 -12.09 7.74
C LEU A 202 -10.25 -12.76 8.25
#